data_f936dbf3360d6685bbc5e5a9a145e7c5
#
_entry.id   f936dbf3360d6685bbc5e5a9a145e7c5
#
_cell.length_a   1.000
_cell.length_b   1.000
_cell.length_c   1.000
_cell.angle_alpha   90.00
_cell.angle_beta   90.00
_cell.angle_gamma   90.00
#
_symmetry.space_group_name_H-M   'P 1'
#
loop_
_entity.id
_entity.type
_entity.pdbx_description
1 polymer ?
#
loop_
_entity_poly.entity_id
_entity_poly.type
_entity_poly.pdbx_seq_one_letter_code
_entity_poly.pdbx_strand_id
1 'polypeptide(L)'
;AGSPECCNNVWFSRLEKDWEKNWLSQPKLKQDIGKVFHYDSGCSYTLSRIVTKVMGENCLSIMQKRVFDKLGFGKINWLTSPEGHNTGGWGMYLTAGQISTLAQLLLQKGNWKGEQLVPQWWIEEMSQPRVEIPGDEKKALTHYAYHIKAGKEIFAAEGAFGQYLVCFRDLPVAIGITAGAREYLAADICLKYMKEAVFIPCPEEKREEGEKYLEAKIKSLSLPQPEGRLKTAGKELSRLFNREIIFTENPRNIESAKFILEGCKLRLEMTVQSEKKIAYAGFKNWKQNDLYPDDFTKRYHSIAYGMDQETLYLSVGLLNTSYREEYSFWVNSKDTVIATWRPNVTYLPEQPDMVWKFTGNFKS
;
A
#
# COMPACT_ATOMS: atom_id res chain seq x y z
N ALA A 1 6.13 -15.17 -22.16
CA ALA A 1 6.81 -16.11 -21.28
C ALA A 1 7.58 -15.31 -20.23
N GLY A 2 7.38 -15.62 -18.97
CA GLY A 2 8.07 -14.97 -17.87
C GLY A 2 9.54 -15.36 -17.73
N SER A 3 10.23 -14.72 -16.80
CA SER A 3 11.61 -15.02 -16.46
C SER A 3 11.71 -15.47 -14.98
N PRO A 4 12.47 -16.50 -14.64
CA PRO A 4 12.61 -16.96 -13.26
C PRO A 4 13.29 -15.92 -12.35
N GLU A 5 14.08 -15.00 -12.90
CA GLU A 5 14.87 -14.05 -12.11
C GLU A 5 14.21 -12.66 -11.98
N CYS A 6 13.31 -12.28 -12.90
CA CYS A 6 12.72 -10.95 -12.96
C CYS A 6 11.21 -10.94 -12.70
N CYS A 7 10.71 -11.86 -11.89
CA CYS A 7 9.27 -12.04 -11.72
C CYS A 7 8.56 -10.92 -10.95
N ASN A 8 9.26 -9.95 -10.38
CA ASN A 8 8.64 -8.92 -9.56
C ASN A 8 9.23 -7.52 -9.76
N ASN A 9 8.51 -6.51 -9.29
CA ASN A 9 8.88 -5.10 -9.36
C ASN A 9 10.17 -4.76 -8.58
N VAL A 10 10.55 -5.56 -7.57
CA VAL A 10 11.78 -5.34 -6.79
C VAL A 10 13.02 -5.51 -7.64
N TRP A 11 13.01 -6.45 -8.60
CA TRP A 11 14.11 -6.60 -9.54
C TRP A 11 14.30 -5.33 -10.38
N PHE A 12 13.21 -4.79 -10.95
CA PHE A 12 13.25 -3.56 -11.75
C PHE A 12 13.73 -2.36 -10.94
N SER A 13 13.35 -2.25 -9.68
CA SER A 13 13.74 -1.11 -8.82
C SER A 13 15.26 -1.01 -8.60
N ARG A 14 16.02 -2.07 -8.89
CA ARG A 14 17.48 -2.11 -8.81
C ARG A 14 18.18 -1.69 -10.09
N LEU A 15 17.43 -1.51 -11.17
CA LEU A 15 17.97 -1.11 -12.47
C LEU A 15 17.91 0.41 -12.63
N GLU A 16 19.04 1.04 -12.95
CA GLU A 16 19.13 2.48 -13.18
C GLU A 16 18.64 2.88 -14.58
N LYS A 17 18.69 1.97 -15.56
CA LYS A 17 18.31 2.21 -16.95
C LYS A 17 18.07 0.91 -17.73
N ASP A 18 17.59 1.06 -18.96
CA ASP A 18 17.44 -0.04 -19.93
C ASP A 18 16.56 -1.19 -19.44
N TRP A 19 15.44 -0.87 -18.76
CA TRP A 19 14.54 -1.88 -18.20
C TRP A 19 14.04 -2.87 -19.24
N GLU A 20 13.65 -2.37 -20.43
CA GLU A 20 13.16 -3.22 -21.51
C GLU A 20 14.26 -4.18 -22.00
N LYS A 21 15.46 -3.66 -22.29
CA LYS A 21 16.60 -4.46 -22.73
C LYS A 21 17.00 -5.49 -21.69
N ASN A 22 17.11 -5.07 -20.43
CA ASN A 22 17.46 -5.96 -19.32
C ASN A 22 16.45 -7.10 -19.20
N TRP A 23 15.13 -6.82 -19.22
CA TRP A 23 14.11 -7.87 -19.12
C TRP A 23 14.09 -8.77 -20.35
N LEU A 24 14.19 -8.24 -21.57
CA LEU A 24 14.20 -9.03 -22.80
C LEU A 24 15.41 -9.95 -22.91
N SER A 25 16.56 -9.57 -22.33
CA SER A 25 17.79 -10.38 -22.31
C SER A 25 17.74 -11.53 -21.32
N GLN A 26 16.79 -11.53 -20.34
CA GLN A 26 16.70 -12.61 -19.36
C GLN A 26 16.27 -13.93 -19.99
N PRO A 27 16.76 -15.08 -19.47
CA PRO A 27 16.26 -16.39 -19.88
C PRO A 27 14.74 -16.47 -19.73
N LYS A 28 14.07 -17.05 -20.70
CA LYS A 28 12.62 -17.24 -20.64
C LYS A 28 12.27 -18.63 -20.11
N LEU A 29 11.20 -18.72 -19.35
CA LEU A 29 10.69 -20.00 -18.87
C LEU A 29 10.31 -20.90 -20.04
N LYS A 30 10.79 -22.14 -20.03
CA LYS A 30 10.44 -23.17 -21.01
C LYS A 30 9.15 -23.89 -20.58
N GLN A 31 8.09 -23.11 -20.41
CA GLN A 31 6.78 -23.64 -20.03
C GLN A 31 5.78 -23.45 -21.17
N ASP A 32 4.72 -24.25 -21.19
CA ASP A 32 3.65 -24.10 -22.13
C ASP A 32 2.93 -22.77 -21.94
N ILE A 33 3.06 -21.87 -22.90
CA ILE A 33 2.46 -20.56 -22.87
C ILE A 33 0.93 -20.69 -22.75
N GLY A 34 0.34 -19.98 -21.77
CA GLY A 34 -1.11 -20.00 -21.53
C GLY A 34 -1.63 -21.21 -20.77
N LYS A 35 -0.77 -22.17 -20.37
CA LYS A 35 -1.19 -23.37 -19.62
C LYS A 35 -0.67 -23.38 -18.18
N VAL A 36 0.47 -22.76 -17.93
CA VAL A 36 1.10 -22.74 -16.60
C VAL A 36 1.19 -21.31 -16.10
N PHE A 37 0.68 -21.09 -14.89
CA PHE A 37 0.77 -19.81 -14.24
C PHE A 37 2.19 -19.52 -13.75
N HIS A 38 2.71 -18.36 -14.12
CA HIS A 38 3.90 -17.76 -13.54
C HIS A 38 3.74 -16.24 -13.51
N TYR A 39 3.77 -15.66 -12.32
CA TYR A 39 3.64 -14.21 -12.16
C TYR A 39 4.92 -13.51 -12.58
N ASP A 40 4.80 -12.50 -13.46
CA ASP A 40 5.94 -11.73 -13.95
C ASP A 40 5.54 -10.28 -14.30
N SER A 41 6.03 -9.35 -13.50
CA SER A 41 5.80 -7.91 -13.69
C SER A 41 6.45 -7.36 -14.97
N GLY A 42 7.48 -8.05 -15.50
CA GLY A 42 8.13 -7.69 -16.77
C GLY A 42 7.21 -7.85 -17.97
N CYS A 43 6.30 -8.85 -17.94
CA CYS A 43 5.27 -8.99 -18.95
C CYS A 43 4.35 -7.75 -18.97
N SER A 44 3.94 -7.26 -17.80
CA SER A 44 3.09 -6.08 -17.67
C SER A 44 3.82 -4.81 -18.14
N TYR A 45 5.09 -4.67 -17.79
CA TYR A 45 5.94 -3.57 -18.29
C TYR A 45 6.08 -3.60 -19.81
N THR A 46 6.30 -4.78 -20.39
CA THR A 46 6.37 -4.95 -21.85
C THR A 46 5.07 -4.55 -22.54
N LEU A 47 3.91 -4.92 -22.00
CA LEU A 47 2.60 -4.49 -22.50
C LEU A 47 2.46 -2.96 -22.45
N SER A 48 2.89 -2.32 -21.37
CA SER A 48 2.91 -0.86 -21.26
C SER A 48 3.79 -0.22 -22.34
N ARG A 49 4.94 -0.82 -22.65
CA ARG A 49 5.85 -0.38 -23.72
C ARG A 49 5.20 -0.52 -25.10
N ILE A 50 4.55 -1.64 -25.37
CA ILE A 50 3.82 -1.89 -26.62
C ILE A 50 2.75 -0.83 -26.81
N VAL A 51 1.92 -0.59 -25.81
CA VAL A 51 0.85 0.42 -25.86
C VAL A 51 1.45 1.80 -26.12
N THR A 52 2.49 2.20 -25.38
CA THR A 52 3.17 3.48 -25.58
C THR A 52 3.70 3.62 -27.00
N LYS A 53 4.33 2.58 -27.56
CA LYS A 53 4.88 2.59 -28.92
C LYS A 53 3.79 2.70 -29.98
N VAL A 54 2.69 1.98 -29.83
CA VAL A 54 1.59 1.95 -30.81
C VAL A 54 0.77 3.23 -30.77
N MET A 55 0.53 3.77 -29.56
CA MET A 55 -0.34 4.95 -29.38
C MET A 55 0.41 6.27 -29.44
N GLY A 56 1.75 6.27 -29.35
CA GLY A 56 2.57 7.48 -29.35
C GLY A 56 2.52 8.26 -28.01
N GLU A 57 1.85 7.74 -26.99
CA GLU A 57 1.75 8.36 -25.66
C GLU A 57 1.71 7.32 -24.54
N ASN A 58 2.08 7.71 -23.32
CA ASN A 58 2.15 6.83 -22.17
C ASN A 58 0.75 6.30 -21.76
N CYS A 59 0.73 5.10 -21.18
CA CYS A 59 -0.49 4.46 -20.70
C CYS A 59 -1.31 5.36 -19.78
N LEU A 60 -0.67 6.11 -18.86
CA LEU A 60 -1.38 7.03 -17.98
C LEU A 60 -2.10 8.12 -18.78
N SER A 61 -1.46 8.74 -19.79
CA SER A 61 -2.10 9.77 -20.61
C SER A 61 -3.33 9.24 -21.34
N ILE A 62 -3.24 8.01 -21.87
CA ILE A 62 -4.35 7.34 -22.55
C ILE A 62 -5.49 7.05 -21.56
N MET A 63 -5.16 6.47 -20.41
CA MET A 63 -6.15 6.12 -19.38
C MET A 63 -6.80 7.36 -18.77
N GLN A 64 -6.04 8.45 -18.55
CA GLN A 64 -6.55 9.71 -18.04
C GLN A 64 -7.67 10.22 -18.95
N LYS A 65 -7.40 10.38 -20.24
CA LYS A 65 -8.35 10.93 -21.22
C LYS A 65 -9.55 10.01 -21.46
N ARG A 66 -9.33 8.69 -21.55
CA ARG A 66 -10.34 7.75 -21.99
C ARG A 66 -11.21 7.21 -20.87
N VAL A 67 -10.67 7.14 -19.64
CA VAL A 67 -11.34 6.49 -18.51
C VAL A 67 -11.38 7.39 -17.29
N PHE A 68 -10.24 7.84 -16.75
CA PHE A 68 -10.19 8.47 -15.44
C PHE A 68 -10.92 9.81 -15.39
N ASP A 69 -10.80 10.65 -16.41
CA ASP A 69 -11.54 11.92 -16.47
C ASP A 69 -13.06 11.69 -16.52
N LYS A 70 -13.51 10.67 -17.23
CA LYS A 70 -14.93 10.29 -17.32
C LYS A 70 -15.47 9.70 -16.02
N LEU A 71 -14.62 9.03 -15.24
CA LEU A 71 -14.93 8.55 -13.91
C LEU A 71 -14.87 9.66 -12.84
N GLY A 72 -14.44 10.88 -13.21
CA GLY A 72 -14.27 11.98 -12.28
C GLY A 72 -13.04 11.87 -11.39
N PHE A 73 -12.04 11.06 -11.80
CA PHE A 73 -10.78 11.00 -11.08
C PHE A 73 -9.97 12.27 -11.39
N GLY A 74 -9.44 12.91 -10.39
CA GLY A 74 -8.48 13.99 -10.62
C GLY A 74 -7.18 13.44 -11.25
N LYS A 75 -6.12 14.22 -11.16
CA LYS A 75 -4.81 13.78 -11.64
C LYS A 75 -4.33 12.53 -10.91
N ILE A 76 -4.06 11.48 -11.67
CA ILE A 76 -3.51 10.21 -11.17
C ILE A 76 -1.99 10.23 -11.29
N ASN A 77 -1.31 9.58 -10.34
CA ASN A 77 0.12 9.32 -10.43
C ASN A 77 0.35 7.83 -10.72
N TRP A 78 1.25 7.56 -11.65
CA TRP A 78 1.70 6.21 -12.00
C TRP A 78 3.20 6.23 -12.21
N LEU A 79 3.94 5.40 -11.47
CA LEU A 79 5.39 5.32 -11.57
C LEU A 79 5.86 5.01 -12.99
N THR A 80 7.04 5.52 -13.31
CA THR A 80 7.68 5.28 -14.60
C THR A 80 9.03 4.60 -14.42
N SER A 81 9.46 3.92 -15.48
CA SER A 81 10.86 3.50 -15.62
C SER A 81 11.77 4.71 -15.75
N PRO A 82 13.11 4.56 -15.64
CA PRO A 82 14.08 5.64 -15.92
C PRO A 82 13.92 6.23 -17.32
N GLU A 83 13.41 5.46 -18.29
CA GLU A 83 13.12 5.91 -19.66
C GLU A 83 11.80 6.67 -19.79
N GLY A 84 11.07 6.89 -18.69
CA GLY A 84 9.82 7.66 -18.65
C GLY A 84 8.56 6.90 -19.04
N HIS A 85 8.60 5.55 -19.11
CA HIS A 85 7.43 4.72 -19.46
C HIS A 85 6.75 4.17 -18.21
N ASN A 86 5.41 4.18 -18.18
CA ASN A 86 4.67 3.65 -17.04
C ASN A 86 5.02 2.18 -16.78
N THR A 87 5.12 1.80 -15.51
CA THR A 87 5.56 0.46 -15.07
C THR A 87 4.63 -0.67 -15.48
N GLY A 88 3.36 -0.38 -15.79
CA GLY A 88 2.37 -1.35 -16.27
C GLY A 88 1.77 -2.23 -15.19
N GLY A 89 2.59 -2.88 -14.39
CA GLY A 89 2.15 -3.87 -13.40
C GLY A 89 2.12 -3.39 -11.95
N TRP A 90 2.60 -2.18 -11.64
CA TRP A 90 2.63 -1.62 -10.29
C TRP A 90 2.71 -0.08 -10.30
N GLY A 91 2.67 0.53 -9.12
CA GLY A 91 2.99 1.94 -8.92
C GLY A 91 1.93 2.93 -9.40
N MET A 92 0.69 2.49 -9.66
CA MET A 92 -0.45 3.39 -9.83
C MET A 92 -1.04 3.72 -8.46
N TYR A 93 -1.24 5.00 -8.19
CA TYR A 93 -1.74 5.51 -6.91
C TYR A 93 -3.21 5.87 -7.03
N LEU A 94 -4.06 5.09 -6.35
CA LEU A 94 -5.50 5.27 -6.31
C LEU A 94 -6.01 5.24 -4.87
N THR A 95 -7.04 6.00 -4.59
CA THR A 95 -7.79 5.88 -3.33
C THR A 95 -8.69 4.64 -3.36
N ALA A 96 -9.11 4.15 -2.19
CA ALA A 96 -10.09 3.07 -2.11
C ALA A 96 -11.40 3.39 -2.86
N GLY A 97 -11.85 4.67 -2.81
CA GLY A 97 -13.02 5.12 -3.57
C GLY A 97 -12.82 5.03 -5.09
N GLN A 98 -11.65 5.41 -5.60
CA GLN A 98 -11.33 5.27 -7.03
C GLN A 98 -11.25 3.81 -7.46
N ILE A 99 -10.67 2.94 -6.62
CA ILE A 99 -10.65 1.49 -6.89
C ILE A 99 -12.08 0.92 -6.89
N SER A 100 -12.94 1.33 -5.94
CA SER A 100 -14.36 0.93 -5.93
C SER A 100 -15.09 1.40 -7.19
N THR A 101 -14.82 2.61 -7.67
CA THR A 101 -15.41 3.14 -8.92
C THR A 101 -14.95 2.33 -10.14
N LEU A 102 -13.67 1.93 -10.21
CA LEU A 102 -13.19 1.00 -11.24
C LEU A 102 -13.85 -0.36 -11.13
N ALA A 103 -14.01 -0.90 -9.92
CA ALA A 103 -14.73 -2.16 -9.71
C ALA A 103 -16.18 -2.07 -10.19
N GLN A 104 -16.85 -0.94 -9.91
CA GLN A 104 -18.20 -0.70 -10.42
C GLN A 104 -18.24 -0.63 -11.95
N LEU A 105 -17.27 0.01 -12.60
CA LEU A 105 -17.16 0.03 -14.07
C LEU A 105 -17.05 -1.40 -14.64
N LEU A 106 -16.22 -2.26 -14.00
CA LEU A 106 -16.10 -3.66 -14.43
C LEU A 106 -17.41 -4.43 -14.19
N LEU A 107 -18.05 -4.25 -13.05
CA LEU A 107 -19.34 -4.86 -12.71
C LEU A 107 -20.45 -4.47 -13.72
N GLN A 108 -20.42 -3.21 -14.17
CA GLN A 108 -21.32 -2.69 -15.20
C GLN A 108 -20.86 -3.02 -16.64
N LYS A 109 -19.99 -4.02 -16.81
CA LYS A 109 -19.48 -4.46 -18.10
C LYS A 109 -18.89 -3.34 -18.95
N GLY A 110 -18.21 -2.41 -18.30
CA GLY A 110 -17.51 -1.28 -18.94
C GLY A 110 -18.38 -0.11 -19.34
N ASN A 111 -19.67 -0.12 -19.02
CA ASN A 111 -20.58 1.01 -19.24
C ASN A 111 -20.56 1.95 -18.04
N TRP A 112 -20.41 3.24 -18.27
CA TRP A 112 -20.44 4.28 -17.25
C TRP A 112 -21.40 5.39 -17.66
N LYS A 113 -22.50 5.53 -16.93
CA LYS A 113 -23.53 6.56 -17.16
C LYS A 113 -24.03 6.60 -18.63
N GLY A 114 -24.16 5.44 -19.26
CA GLY A 114 -24.63 5.29 -20.64
C GLY A 114 -23.51 5.31 -21.70
N GLU A 115 -22.27 5.60 -21.34
CA GLU A 115 -21.11 5.54 -22.26
C GLU A 115 -20.32 4.24 -22.06
N GLN A 116 -20.02 3.53 -23.15
CA GLN A 116 -19.18 2.33 -23.12
C GLN A 116 -17.71 2.72 -23.11
N LEU A 117 -17.09 2.77 -21.93
CA LEU A 117 -15.66 3.15 -21.76
C LEU A 117 -14.71 1.99 -22.06
N VAL A 118 -15.11 0.76 -21.72
CA VAL A 118 -14.37 -0.47 -22.00
C VAL A 118 -15.30 -1.44 -22.69
N PRO A 119 -14.91 -2.07 -23.81
CA PRO A 119 -15.79 -3.00 -24.52
C PRO A 119 -16.31 -4.12 -23.62
N GLN A 120 -17.62 -4.38 -23.63
CA GLN A 120 -18.25 -5.43 -22.80
C GLN A 120 -17.59 -6.79 -22.99
N TRP A 121 -17.35 -7.19 -24.25
CA TRP A 121 -16.71 -8.47 -24.57
C TRP A 121 -15.35 -8.63 -23.91
N TRP A 122 -14.60 -7.52 -23.74
CA TRP A 122 -13.29 -7.57 -23.08
C TRP A 122 -13.43 -7.79 -21.58
N ILE A 123 -14.40 -7.15 -20.91
CA ILE A 123 -14.67 -7.37 -19.49
C ILE A 123 -15.07 -8.84 -19.25
N GLU A 124 -15.92 -9.39 -20.12
CA GLU A 124 -16.32 -10.79 -20.06
C GLU A 124 -15.13 -11.73 -20.24
N GLU A 125 -14.27 -11.45 -21.22
CA GLU A 125 -13.07 -12.24 -21.51
C GLU A 125 -12.05 -12.17 -20.38
N MET A 126 -11.72 -10.96 -19.87
CA MET A 126 -10.70 -10.79 -18.85
C MET A 126 -11.08 -11.36 -17.48
N SER A 127 -12.35 -11.57 -17.21
CA SER A 127 -12.85 -12.10 -15.95
C SER A 127 -13.08 -13.62 -15.95
N GLN A 128 -12.88 -14.32 -17.08
CA GLN A 128 -13.02 -15.79 -17.15
C GLN A 128 -11.81 -16.50 -16.53
N PRO A 129 -12.00 -17.63 -15.85
CA PRO A 129 -10.89 -18.44 -15.37
C PRO A 129 -10.11 -19.04 -16.55
N ARG A 130 -8.80 -18.75 -16.64
CA ARG A 130 -7.93 -19.18 -17.75
C ARG A 130 -6.90 -20.19 -17.33
N VAL A 131 -6.05 -19.82 -16.38
CA VAL A 131 -4.94 -20.64 -15.93
C VAL A 131 -5.05 -20.82 -14.42
N GLU A 132 -5.04 -22.05 -13.96
CA GLU A 132 -5.09 -22.37 -12.53
C GLU A 132 -3.86 -21.81 -11.78
N ILE A 133 -4.08 -21.28 -10.58
CA ILE A 133 -3.01 -20.80 -9.71
C ILE A 133 -2.68 -21.91 -8.72
N PRO A 134 -1.50 -22.53 -8.80
CA PRO A 134 -1.12 -23.62 -7.90
C PRO A 134 -1.15 -23.17 -6.44
N GLY A 135 -1.73 -23.99 -5.56
CA GLY A 135 -1.84 -23.73 -4.14
C GLY A 135 -3.02 -22.85 -3.72
N ASP A 136 -3.83 -22.35 -4.66
CA ASP A 136 -5.00 -21.53 -4.40
C ASP A 136 -6.33 -22.29 -4.51
N GLU A 137 -6.32 -23.62 -4.58
CA GLU A 137 -7.50 -24.46 -4.85
C GLU A 137 -8.62 -24.30 -3.80
N LYS A 138 -8.27 -23.87 -2.58
CA LYS A 138 -9.23 -23.61 -1.48
C LYS A 138 -9.60 -22.15 -1.31
N LYS A 139 -9.02 -21.25 -2.11
CA LYS A 139 -9.27 -19.82 -2.04
C LYS A 139 -10.46 -19.42 -2.92
N ALA A 140 -10.98 -18.22 -2.69
CA ALA A 140 -12.04 -17.64 -3.50
C ALA A 140 -11.61 -17.36 -4.95
N LEU A 141 -10.32 -17.17 -5.19
CA LEU A 141 -9.72 -16.84 -6.50
C LEU A 141 -8.71 -17.93 -6.88
N THR A 142 -9.11 -18.81 -7.76
CA THR A 142 -8.38 -20.04 -8.12
C THR A 142 -7.64 -19.97 -9.46
N HIS A 143 -7.99 -19.02 -10.31
CA HIS A 143 -7.44 -18.90 -11.67
C HIS A 143 -6.93 -17.49 -11.94
N TYR A 144 -6.03 -17.37 -12.88
CA TYR A 144 -5.54 -16.13 -13.43
C TYR A 144 -6.00 -15.94 -14.88
N ALA A 145 -6.35 -14.71 -15.23
CA ALA A 145 -6.72 -14.32 -16.59
C ALA A 145 -5.85 -13.13 -17.07
N TYR A 146 -6.43 -12.08 -17.59
CA TYR A 146 -5.72 -10.90 -18.10
C TYR A 146 -5.58 -9.83 -16.98
N HIS A 147 -4.56 -9.98 -16.12
CA HIS A 147 -4.34 -9.17 -14.90
C HIS A 147 -5.46 -9.25 -13.85
N ILE A 148 -6.37 -10.22 -14.00
CA ILE A 148 -7.46 -10.47 -13.08
C ILE A 148 -7.34 -11.91 -12.57
N LYS A 149 -7.52 -12.11 -11.28
CA LYS A 149 -7.79 -13.42 -10.70
C LYS A 149 -9.28 -13.72 -10.78
N ALA A 150 -9.62 -14.93 -11.12
CA ALA A 150 -11.00 -15.37 -11.29
C ALA A 150 -11.33 -16.56 -10.40
N GLY A 151 -12.48 -16.51 -9.78
CA GLY A 151 -13.11 -17.59 -9.03
C GLY A 151 -14.53 -17.88 -9.50
N LYS A 152 -15.21 -18.78 -8.81
CA LYS A 152 -16.58 -19.16 -9.12
C LYS A 152 -17.55 -18.00 -8.89
N GLU A 153 -17.42 -17.30 -7.78
CA GLU A 153 -18.38 -16.31 -7.30
C GLU A 153 -17.91 -14.86 -7.48
N ILE A 154 -16.60 -14.67 -7.55
CA ILE A 154 -15.97 -13.35 -7.69
C ILE A 154 -14.86 -13.36 -8.73
N PHE A 155 -14.51 -12.19 -9.21
CA PHE A 155 -13.24 -11.93 -9.88
C PHE A 155 -12.60 -10.66 -9.29
N ALA A 156 -11.28 -10.57 -9.30
CA ALA A 156 -10.60 -9.49 -8.63
C ALA A 156 -9.24 -9.14 -9.26
N ALA A 157 -8.86 -7.86 -9.23
CA ALA A 157 -7.46 -7.49 -9.26
C ALA A 157 -6.92 -7.56 -7.83
N GLU A 158 -5.77 -8.18 -7.66
CA GLU A 158 -5.11 -8.37 -6.36
C GLU A 158 -3.68 -7.86 -6.42
N GLY A 159 -3.37 -6.93 -5.53
CA GLY A 159 -2.05 -6.32 -5.40
C GLY A 159 -1.41 -6.61 -4.04
N ALA A 160 -0.09 -6.47 -3.99
CA ALA A 160 0.69 -6.69 -2.79
C ALA A 160 0.16 -5.89 -1.60
N PHE A 161 0.23 -6.49 -0.42
CA PHE A 161 -0.18 -5.91 0.85
C PHE A 161 -1.67 -5.56 0.97
N GLY A 162 -2.54 -6.19 0.17
CA GLY A 162 -3.99 -6.05 0.33
C GLY A 162 -4.60 -4.90 -0.48
N GLN A 163 -4.11 -4.65 -1.69
CA GLN A 163 -4.77 -3.78 -2.65
C GLN A 163 -5.74 -4.63 -3.46
N TYR A 164 -7.04 -4.37 -3.38
CA TYR A 164 -8.04 -5.17 -4.08
C TYR A 164 -9.08 -4.34 -4.81
N LEU A 165 -9.43 -4.82 -5.99
CA LEU A 165 -10.64 -4.52 -6.70
C LEU A 165 -11.43 -5.84 -6.82
N VAL A 166 -12.59 -5.95 -6.16
CA VAL A 166 -13.39 -7.19 -6.13
C VAL A 166 -14.75 -6.95 -6.77
N CYS A 167 -15.16 -7.83 -7.68
CA CYS A 167 -16.49 -7.84 -8.29
C CYS A 167 -17.17 -9.17 -8.03
N PHE A 168 -18.42 -9.15 -7.58
CA PHE A 168 -19.26 -10.33 -7.43
C PHE A 168 -19.97 -10.63 -8.75
N ARG A 169 -20.08 -11.92 -9.14
CA ARG A 169 -20.71 -12.30 -10.40
C ARG A 169 -22.22 -12.23 -10.34
N ASP A 170 -22.77 -12.68 -9.23
CA ASP A 170 -24.23 -12.85 -9.06
C ASP A 170 -24.85 -11.81 -8.11
N LEU A 171 -24.06 -10.86 -7.64
CA LEU A 171 -24.51 -9.77 -6.77
C LEU A 171 -24.11 -8.42 -7.35
N PRO A 172 -24.94 -7.39 -7.22
CA PRO A 172 -24.62 -6.03 -7.67
C PRO A 172 -23.62 -5.36 -6.68
N VAL A 173 -22.50 -6.04 -6.38
CA VAL A 173 -21.51 -5.60 -5.37
C VAL A 173 -20.14 -5.51 -6.00
N ALA A 174 -19.53 -4.35 -5.84
CA ALA A 174 -18.15 -4.05 -6.21
C ALA A 174 -17.43 -3.40 -5.02
N ILE A 175 -16.20 -3.85 -4.71
CA ILE A 175 -15.45 -3.41 -3.54
C ILE A 175 -14.05 -2.97 -3.95
N GLY A 176 -13.61 -1.83 -3.43
CA GLY A 176 -12.23 -1.35 -3.52
C GLY A 176 -11.58 -1.34 -2.13
N ILE A 177 -10.39 -1.89 -2.03
CA ILE A 177 -9.63 -1.97 -0.78
C ILE A 177 -8.22 -1.44 -1.01
N THR A 178 -7.74 -0.62 -0.07
CA THR A 178 -6.33 -0.30 0.09
C THR A 178 -5.92 -0.70 1.51
N ALA A 179 -4.83 -1.44 1.64
CA ALA A 179 -4.38 -1.93 2.93
C ALA A 179 -2.85 -1.98 3.04
N GLY A 180 -2.36 -2.20 4.25
CA GLY A 180 -1.00 -2.58 4.57
C GLY A 180 -1.01 -3.89 5.35
N ALA A 181 -1.53 -4.96 4.74
CA ALA A 181 -1.69 -6.28 5.33
C ALA A 181 -0.66 -7.26 4.76
N ARG A 182 -0.20 -8.20 5.59
CA ARG A 182 0.79 -9.21 5.18
C ARG A 182 0.17 -10.35 4.37
N GLU A 183 -1.09 -10.66 4.62
CA GLU A 183 -1.76 -11.82 4.05
C GLU A 183 -2.71 -11.43 2.91
N TYR A 184 -2.81 -12.30 1.91
CA TYR A 184 -3.69 -12.15 0.75
C TYR A 184 -5.05 -12.82 0.99
N LEU A 185 -5.77 -12.37 2.04
CA LEU A 185 -7.06 -12.96 2.46
C LEU A 185 -8.26 -12.03 2.25
N ALA A 186 -8.06 -10.82 1.74
CA ALA A 186 -9.14 -9.85 1.66
C ALA A 186 -10.28 -10.29 0.74
N ALA A 187 -9.99 -11.02 -0.35
CA ALA A 187 -11.02 -11.57 -1.24
C ALA A 187 -11.90 -12.62 -0.54
N ASP A 188 -11.31 -13.53 0.23
CA ASP A 188 -12.02 -14.56 1.00
C ASP A 188 -12.86 -13.94 2.12
N ILE A 189 -12.32 -12.94 2.81
CA ILE A 189 -13.02 -12.16 3.83
C ILE A 189 -14.23 -11.44 3.21
N CYS A 190 -14.04 -10.77 2.07
CA CYS A 190 -15.13 -10.11 1.36
C CYS A 190 -16.23 -11.10 0.99
N LEU A 191 -15.85 -12.25 0.40
CA LEU A 191 -16.81 -13.27 0.01
C LEU A 191 -17.63 -13.76 1.19
N LYS A 192 -16.98 -14.07 2.33
CA LYS A 192 -17.63 -14.53 3.55
C LYS A 192 -18.66 -13.53 4.07
N TYR A 193 -18.23 -12.32 4.37
CA TYR A 193 -19.08 -11.34 5.05
C TYR A 193 -20.09 -10.68 4.12
N MET A 194 -19.81 -10.53 2.84
CA MET A 194 -20.77 -9.94 1.91
C MET A 194 -21.93 -10.89 1.59
N LYS A 195 -21.70 -12.20 1.53
CA LYS A 195 -22.79 -13.16 1.43
C LYS A 195 -23.74 -13.07 2.61
N GLU A 196 -23.20 -13.01 3.84
CA GLU A 196 -24.00 -12.86 5.04
C GLU A 196 -24.77 -11.52 5.03
N ALA A 197 -24.13 -10.42 4.70
CA ALA A 197 -24.72 -9.08 4.74
C ALA A 197 -25.82 -8.84 3.69
N VAL A 198 -25.63 -9.36 2.47
CA VAL A 198 -26.58 -9.08 1.35
C VAL A 198 -27.84 -9.94 1.45
N PHE A 199 -27.75 -11.14 2.05
CA PHE A 199 -28.89 -12.07 2.16
C PHE A 199 -29.68 -11.93 3.47
N ILE A 200 -29.23 -11.11 4.42
CA ILE A 200 -30.02 -10.80 5.62
C ILE A 200 -30.80 -9.51 5.38
N PRO A 201 -32.12 -9.54 5.16
CA PRO A 201 -32.90 -8.32 4.98
C PRO A 201 -32.81 -7.46 6.23
N CYS A 202 -32.46 -6.19 6.07
CA CYS A 202 -32.57 -5.21 7.15
C CYS A 202 -34.05 -4.83 7.31
N PRO A 203 -34.69 -5.11 8.47
CA PRO A 203 -36.06 -4.66 8.72
C PRO A 203 -36.15 -3.14 8.57
N GLU A 204 -37.23 -2.65 7.92
CA GLU A 204 -37.39 -1.22 7.61
C GLU A 204 -37.32 -0.36 8.89
N GLU A 205 -37.91 -0.85 9.99
CA GLU A 205 -37.87 -0.19 11.30
C GLU A 205 -36.46 -0.03 11.90
N LYS A 206 -35.48 -0.80 11.43
CA LYS A 206 -34.08 -0.74 11.89
C LYS A 206 -33.15 0.02 10.92
N ARG A 207 -33.64 0.43 9.77
CA ARG A 207 -32.82 1.05 8.73
C ARG A 207 -32.16 2.34 9.21
N GLU A 208 -32.95 3.24 9.81
CA GLU A 208 -32.44 4.55 10.30
C GLU A 208 -31.41 4.38 11.41
N GLU A 209 -31.63 3.42 12.33
CA GLU A 209 -30.67 3.08 13.39
C GLU A 209 -29.39 2.51 12.80
N GLY A 210 -29.51 1.61 11.82
CA GLY A 210 -28.38 1.03 11.11
C GLY A 210 -27.54 2.06 10.35
N GLU A 211 -28.16 3.00 9.68
CA GLU A 211 -27.49 4.10 8.98
C GLU A 211 -26.72 5.00 9.95
N LYS A 212 -27.36 5.41 11.06
CA LYS A 212 -26.70 6.20 12.11
C LYS A 212 -25.51 5.45 12.73
N TYR A 213 -25.68 4.15 12.97
CA TYR A 213 -24.57 3.30 13.47
C TYR A 213 -23.42 3.24 12.47
N LEU A 214 -23.70 3.03 11.19
CA LEU A 214 -22.69 2.97 10.12
C LEU A 214 -21.93 4.30 10.00
N GLU A 215 -22.64 5.42 9.99
CA GLU A 215 -22.03 6.75 9.97
C GLU A 215 -21.11 6.99 11.17
N ALA A 216 -21.59 6.66 12.37
CA ALA A 216 -20.79 6.79 13.59
C ALA A 216 -19.55 5.89 13.53
N LYS A 217 -19.71 4.66 13.04
CA LYS A 217 -18.60 3.71 12.86
C LYS A 217 -17.56 4.24 11.88
N ILE A 218 -17.99 4.73 10.71
CA ILE A 218 -17.09 5.30 9.70
C ILE A 218 -16.31 6.50 10.27
N LYS A 219 -16.99 7.40 10.98
CA LYS A 219 -16.36 8.57 11.62
C LYS A 219 -15.35 8.18 12.72
N SER A 220 -15.53 7.03 13.35
CA SER A 220 -14.65 6.52 14.42
C SER A 220 -13.44 5.75 13.90
N LEU A 221 -13.40 5.39 12.60
CA LEU A 221 -12.28 4.65 12.02
C LEU A 221 -11.00 5.51 12.01
N SER A 222 -9.94 4.93 12.53
CA SER A 222 -8.60 5.52 12.49
C SER A 222 -7.55 4.43 12.37
N LEU A 223 -6.37 4.77 11.88
CA LEU A 223 -5.23 3.88 11.96
C LEU A 223 -4.91 3.55 13.43
N PRO A 224 -4.40 2.34 13.72
CA PRO A 224 -3.97 1.99 15.06
C PRO A 224 -3.04 3.04 15.66
N GLN A 225 -3.28 3.39 16.91
CA GLN A 225 -2.47 4.40 17.61
C GLN A 225 -1.23 3.74 18.22
N PRO A 226 -0.10 4.47 18.35
CA PRO A 226 1.09 3.96 19.04
C PRO A 226 0.78 3.56 20.48
N GLU A 227 1.57 2.68 21.05
CA GLU A 227 1.49 2.29 22.46
C GLU A 227 1.71 3.47 23.42
N GLY A 228 1.61 3.22 24.74
CA GLY A 228 1.76 4.23 25.78
C GLY A 228 0.55 5.16 25.92
N ARG A 229 0.20 5.54 27.14
CA ARG A 229 -1.00 6.35 27.45
C ARG A 229 -0.72 7.58 28.28
N LEU A 230 0.53 7.78 28.72
CA LEU A 230 0.93 8.92 29.55
C LEU A 230 1.17 10.15 28.68
N LYS A 231 0.73 11.30 29.16
CA LYS A 231 0.99 12.61 28.54
C LYS A 231 2.34 13.22 28.98
N THR A 232 2.86 12.75 30.09
CA THR A 232 4.13 13.24 30.67
C THR A 232 5.10 12.08 30.77
N ALA A 233 6.36 12.33 30.44
CA ALA A 233 7.44 11.36 30.56
C ALA A 233 7.77 11.06 32.04
N GLY A 234 8.08 9.80 32.33
CA GLY A 234 8.69 9.42 33.59
C GLY A 234 10.13 9.96 33.70
N LYS A 235 10.75 9.83 34.91
CA LYS A 235 12.07 10.35 35.17
C LYS A 235 13.14 9.87 34.17
N GLU A 236 13.13 8.55 33.86
CA GLU A 236 14.11 7.98 32.92
C GLU A 236 13.84 8.44 31.48
N LEU A 237 12.60 8.41 31.06
CA LEU A 237 12.23 8.85 29.71
C LEU A 237 12.49 10.36 29.52
N SER A 238 12.40 11.18 30.57
CA SER A 238 12.63 12.63 30.47
C SER A 238 14.03 12.96 29.99
N ARG A 239 15.01 12.07 30.18
CA ARG A 239 16.39 12.20 29.71
C ARG A 239 16.50 12.16 28.17
N LEU A 240 15.51 11.60 27.49
CA LEU A 240 15.46 11.52 26.03
C LEU A 240 15.22 12.88 25.36
N PHE A 241 14.54 13.79 26.04
CA PHE A 241 14.08 15.04 25.44
C PHE A 241 15.14 16.17 25.49
N ASN A 242 15.04 17.06 24.51
CA ASN A 242 15.87 18.27 24.35
C ASN A 242 17.37 18.03 24.17
N ARG A 243 17.79 16.78 23.95
CA ARG A 243 19.19 16.39 23.72
C ARG A 243 19.31 15.81 22.30
N GLU A 244 20.39 16.15 21.60
CA GLU A 244 20.70 15.53 20.31
C GLU A 244 21.28 14.14 20.53
N ILE A 245 20.76 13.16 19.79
CA ILE A 245 21.17 11.76 19.85
C ILE A 245 21.83 11.43 18.52
N ILE A 246 23.03 10.86 18.54
CA ILE A 246 23.72 10.34 17.36
C ILE A 246 23.51 8.84 17.33
N PHE A 247 22.90 8.32 16.28
CA PHE A 247 22.58 6.90 16.15
C PHE A 247 23.67 6.11 15.43
N THR A 248 23.76 4.83 15.78
CA THR A 248 24.51 3.83 15.01
C THR A 248 23.77 3.52 13.70
N GLU A 249 24.42 2.74 12.83
CA GLU A 249 23.79 2.25 11.61
C GLU A 249 22.38 1.67 11.86
N ASN A 250 21.44 2.06 11.01
CA ASN A 250 20.04 1.65 11.15
C ASN A 250 19.36 1.60 9.78
N PRO A 251 18.23 0.85 9.64
CA PRO A 251 17.58 0.60 8.35
C PRO A 251 17.05 1.86 7.64
N ARG A 252 16.90 2.98 8.37
CA ARG A 252 16.34 4.22 7.83
C ARG A 252 17.38 5.30 7.62
N ASN A 253 18.67 5.00 7.86
CA ASN A 253 19.78 5.93 7.77
C ASN A 253 19.54 7.23 8.56
N ILE A 254 18.96 7.10 9.76
CA ILE A 254 18.78 8.22 10.69
C ILE A 254 20.12 8.42 11.40
N GLU A 255 20.81 9.50 11.08
CA GLU A 255 22.12 9.82 11.65
C GLU A 255 21.99 10.46 13.04
N SER A 256 21.02 11.38 13.17
CA SER A 256 20.72 12.00 14.46
C SER A 256 19.25 12.31 14.63
N ALA A 257 18.80 12.41 15.89
CA ALA A 257 17.48 12.95 16.22
C ALA A 257 17.51 13.73 17.53
N LYS A 258 16.60 14.70 17.63
CA LYS A 258 16.27 15.41 18.86
C LYS A 258 14.76 15.45 19.02
N PHE A 259 14.28 14.99 20.17
CA PHE A 259 12.88 14.99 20.53
C PHE A 259 12.57 16.17 21.44
N ILE A 260 11.59 16.98 21.09
CA ILE A 260 11.20 18.18 21.84
C ILE A 260 9.71 18.10 22.12
N LEU A 261 9.33 18.01 23.37
CA LEU A 261 7.94 17.93 23.78
C LEU A 261 7.36 19.34 23.98
N GLU A 262 6.40 19.71 23.15
CA GLU A 262 5.71 21.00 23.13
C GLU A 262 4.23 20.81 23.46
N GLY A 263 3.89 20.75 24.73
CA GLY A 263 2.52 20.43 25.18
C GLY A 263 2.08 19.04 24.72
N CYS A 264 1.05 18.95 23.86
CA CYS A 264 0.59 17.68 23.28
C CYS A 264 1.19 17.39 21.88
N LYS A 265 2.23 18.10 21.48
CA LYS A 265 2.97 17.87 20.23
C LYS A 265 4.39 17.42 20.55
N LEU A 266 4.88 16.50 19.77
CA LEU A 266 6.28 16.13 19.77
C LEU A 266 6.89 16.63 18.46
N ARG A 267 7.89 17.51 18.59
CA ARG A 267 8.72 17.97 17.48
C ARG A 267 9.94 17.07 17.38
N LEU A 268 10.19 16.56 16.18
CA LEU A 268 11.32 15.72 15.84
C LEU A 268 12.24 16.52 14.91
N GLU A 269 13.46 16.79 15.35
CA GLU A 269 14.53 17.33 14.50
C GLU A 269 15.46 16.17 14.18
N MET A 270 15.61 15.84 12.88
CA MET A 270 16.34 14.65 12.46
C MET A 270 17.33 14.99 11.35
N THR A 271 18.45 14.25 11.30
CA THR A 271 19.31 14.17 10.12
C THR A 271 19.14 12.78 9.52
N VAL A 272 18.69 12.71 8.28
CA VAL A 272 18.46 11.49 7.54
C VAL A 272 19.12 11.60 6.17
N GLN A 273 20.07 10.71 5.86
CA GLN A 273 20.85 10.75 4.63
C GLN A 273 21.48 12.14 4.39
N SER A 274 22.12 12.69 5.44
CA SER A 274 22.76 14.01 5.48
C SER A 274 21.81 15.21 5.30
N GLU A 275 20.49 15.00 5.23
CA GLU A 275 19.49 16.04 5.14
C GLU A 275 18.81 16.28 6.48
N LYS A 276 18.72 17.55 6.88
CA LYS A 276 17.96 17.96 8.08
C LYS A 276 16.46 17.95 7.77
N LYS A 277 15.70 17.28 8.63
CA LYS A 277 14.24 17.20 8.56
C LYS A 277 13.62 17.61 9.88
N ILE A 278 12.50 18.31 9.82
CA ILE A 278 11.67 18.61 11.00
C ILE A 278 10.30 17.98 10.77
N ALA A 279 9.85 17.21 11.76
CA ALA A 279 8.53 16.60 11.74
C ALA A 279 7.81 16.85 13.06
N TYR A 280 6.49 16.71 13.03
CA TYR A 280 5.63 16.84 14.18
C TYR A 280 4.78 15.58 14.36
N ALA A 281 4.71 15.07 15.58
CA ALA A 281 3.81 14.00 15.99
C ALA A 281 2.76 14.51 16.99
N GLY A 282 1.55 14.01 16.89
CA GLY A 282 0.49 14.30 17.85
C GLY A 282 0.37 13.20 18.91
N PHE A 283 0.07 13.56 20.15
CA PHE A 283 -0.23 12.57 21.19
C PHE A 283 -1.51 11.83 20.86
N LYS A 284 -1.39 10.52 20.57
CA LYS A 284 -2.53 9.68 20.11
C LYS A 284 -3.34 10.33 18.98
N ASN A 285 -2.67 11.11 18.15
CA ASN A 285 -3.29 11.84 17.05
C ASN A 285 -2.31 11.98 15.89
N TRP A 286 -2.73 11.55 14.71
CA TRP A 286 -1.90 11.59 13.51
C TRP A 286 -1.68 13.03 13.04
N LYS A 287 -0.43 13.42 12.86
CA LYS A 287 -0.02 14.71 12.29
C LYS A 287 0.66 14.49 10.96
N GLN A 288 0.10 15.09 9.91
CA GLN A 288 0.69 15.05 8.57
C GLN A 288 1.88 15.99 8.46
N ASN A 289 2.94 15.50 7.84
CA ASN A 289 4.16 16.22 7.53
C ASN A 289 4.49 16.07 6.04
N ASP A 290 5.06 17.11 5.44
CA ASP A 290 5.61 17.13 4.09
C ASP A 290 7.14 17.07 4.19
N LEU A 291 7.71 15.86 4.25
CA LEU A 291 9.14 15.66 4.52
C LEU A 291 10.01 15.58 3.26
N TYR A 292 9.42 15.21 2.13
CA TYR A 292 10.12 15.03 0.85
C TYR A 292 9.27 15.62 -0.28
N PRO A 293 9.18 16.96 -0.41
CA PRO A 293 8.24 17.62 -1.34
C PRO A 293 8.44 17.23 -2.80
N ASP A 294 9.67 16.86 -3.18
CA ASP A 294 10.02 16.49 -4.54
C ASP A 294 9.84 14.99 -4.85
N ASP A 295 9.59 14.15 -3.84
CA ASP A 295 9.34 12.71 -4.01
C ASP A 295 7.91 12.36 -3.59
N PHE A 296 7.00 12.26 -4.55
CA PHE A 296 5.60 11.92 -4.30
C PHE A 296 5.42 10.65 -3.47
N THR A 297 6.28 9.67 -3.63
CA THR A 297 6.17 8.37 -2.92
C THR A 297 6.53 8.46 -1.44
N LYS A 298 7.39 9.43 -1.07
CA LYS A 298 7.87 9.65 0.29
C LYS A 298 7.37 10.97 0.90
N ARG A 299 6.65 11.77 0.14
CA ARG A 299 6.30 13.15 0.51
C ARG A 299 5.57 13.23 1.85
N TYR A 300 4.48 12.50 2.00
CA TYR A 300 3.58 12.67 3.12
C TYR A 300 3.77 11.59 4.17
N HIS A 301 4.24 12.01 5.34
CA HIS A 301 4.32 11.19 6.54
C HIS A 301 3.28 11.65 7.55
N SER A 302 2.50 10.73 8.08
CA SER A 302 1.63 11.01 9.22
C SER A 302 2.22 10.35 10.45
N ILE A 303 2.44 11.15 11.52
CA ILE A 303 3.15 10.69 12.70
C ILE A 303 2.27 10.90 13.94
N ALA A 304 2.15 9.85 14.74
CA ALA A 304 1.55 9.89 16.07
C ALA A 304 2.54 9.37 17.10
N TYR A 305 2.41 9.82 18.35
CA TYR A 305 3.23 9.33 19.45
C TYR A 305 2.39 8.93 20.67
N GLY A 306 2.95 8.05 21.48
CA GLY A 306 2.50 7.71 22.82
C GLY A 306 3.69 7.51 23.74
N MET A 307 3.46 7.52 25.04
CA MET A 307 4.49 7.29 26.05
C MET A 307 3.97 6.41 27.17
N ASP A 308 4.86 5.67 27.78
CA ASP A 308 4.71 5.13 29.14
C ASP A 308 5.79 5.74 30.07
N GLN A 309 6.08 5.11 31.21
CA GLN A 309 7.04 5.63 32.17
C GLN A 309 8.47 5.71 31.62
N GLU A 310 8.85 4.79 30.73
CA GLU A 310 10.23 4.57 30.30
C GLU A 310 10.41 4.70 28.78
N THR A 311 9.34 4.56 27.99
CA THR A 311 9.43 4.41 26.53
C THR A 311 8.59 5.45 25.79
N LEU A 312 9.19 6.04 24.76
CA LEU A 312 8.52 6.82 23.72
C LEU A 312 8.20 5.89 22.53
N TYR A 313 6.96 5.87 22.10
CA TYR A 313 6.50 5.13 20.93
C TYR A 313 6.12 6.10 19.81
N LEU A 314 6.57 5.83 18.60
CA LEU A 314 6.15 6.55 17.40
C LEU A 314 5.53 5.58 16.39
N SER A 315 4.40 5.97 15.83
CA SER A 315 3.85 5.34 14.63
C SER A 315 3.97 6.31 13.46
N VAL A 316 4.58 5.88 12.37
CA VAL A 316 4.83 6.67 11.16
C VAL A 316 4.12 6.01 9.99
N GLY A 317 3.07 6.63 9.48
CA GLY A 317 2.35 6.20 8.28
C GLY A 317 2.88 6.94 7.05
N LEU A 318 3.31 6.20 6.03
CA LEU A 318 3.69 6.75 4.72
C LEU A 318 2.43 6.80 3.85
N LEU A 319 1.75 7.94 3.81
CA LEU A 319 0.36 8.06 3.35
C LEU A 319 0.09 7.60 1.90
N ASN A 320 1.08 7.70 1.03
CA ASN A 320 0.96 7.27 -0.37
C ASN A 320 1.37 5.81 -0.59
N THR A 321 1.50 5.02 0.47
CA THR A 321 2.00 3.65 0.40
C THR A 321 1.24 2.73 1.36
N SER A 322 1.52 1.43 1.31
CA SER A 322 1.04 0.44 2.27
C SER A 322 1.87 0.40 3.56
N TYR A 323 2.91 1.22 3.66
CA TYR A 323 3.88 1.13 4.74
C TYR A 323 3.48 1.97 5.94
N ARG A 324 3.62 1.36 7.10
CA ARG A 324 3.62 2.00 8.40
C ARG A 324 4.81 1.46 9.20
N GLU A 325 5.44 2.32 9.94
CA GLU A 325 6.61 2.01 10.75
C GLU A 325 6.33 2.31 12.20
N GLU A 326 6.75 1.41 13.08
CA GLU A 326 6.66 1.55 14.52
C GLU A 326 8.07 1.69 15.08
N TYR A 327 8.25 2.71 15.91
CA TYR A 327 9.51 2.94 16.62
C TYR A 327 9.27 2.95 18.12
N SER A 328 10.23 2.47 18.88
CA SER A 328 10.29 2.70 20.33
C SER A 328 11.66 3.21 20.74
N PHE A 329 11.71 4.10 21.72
CA PHE A 329 12.94 4.71 22.23
C PHE A 329 12.91 4.72 23.75
N TRP A 330 14.00 4.27 24.38
CA TRP A 330 14.20 4.37 25.83
C TRP A 330 15.67 4.62 26.17
N VAL A 331 15.95 5.10 27.38
CA VAL A 331 17.31 5.38 27.84
C VAL A 331 17.69 4.35 28.89
N ASN A 332 18.82 3.67 28.69
CA ASN A 332 19.30 2.67 29.64
C ASN A 332 20.09 3.33 30.79
N SER A 333 20.55 2.51 31.78
CA SER A 333 21.31 2.95 32.95
C SER A 333 22.68 3.56 32.62
N LYS A 334 23.20 3.29 31.39
CA LYS A 334 24.51 3.83 30.92
C LYS A 334 24.35 5.11 30.10
N ASP A 335 23.20 5.79 30.16
CA ASP A 335 22.86 6.97 29.35
C ASP A 335 22.93 6.76 27.83
N THR A 336 22.66 5.53 27.39
CA THR A 336 22.59 5.17 25.99
C THR A 336 21.12 5.05 25.57
N VAL A 337 20.75 5.63 24.44
CA VAL A 337 19.42 5.47 23.84
C VAL A 337 19.38 4.13 23.12
N ILE A 338 18.38 3.34 23.44
CA ILE A 338 18.04 2.13 22.70
C ILE A 338 16.83 2.45 21.85
N ALA A 339 16.88 2.08 20.58
CA ALA A 339 15.79 2.25 19.64
C ALA A 339 15.42 0.95 18.95
N THR A 340 14.15 0.77 18.66
CA THR A 340 13.66 -0.29 17.76
C THR A 340 12.93 0.30 16.59
N TRP A 341 12.91 -0.42 15.49
CA TRP A 341 12.14 -0.14 14.30
C TRP A 341 11.48 -1.42 13.79
N ARG A 342 10.21 -1.34 13.39
CA ARG A 342 9.44 -2.44 12.83
C ARG A 342 8.49 -1.92 11.74
N PRO A 343 8.55 -2.43 10.50
CA PRO A 343 7.54 -2.14 9.48
C PRO A 343 6.30 -3.02 9.69
N ASN A 344 5.13 -2.53 9.26
CA ASN A 344 3.89 -3.34 9.25
C ASN A 344 3.93 -4.45 8.21
N VAL A 345 4.56 -4.21 7.07
CA VAL A 345 4.71 -5.15 5.95
C VAL A 345 6.12 -5.11 5.38
N THR A 346 6.58 -6.20 4.81
CA THR A 346 7.89 -6.31 4.16
C THR A 346 7.81 -7.29 3.00
N TYR A 347 8.64 -7.09 1.97
CA TYR A 347 8.87 -8.06 0.89
C TYR A 347 9.84 -9.17 1.27
N LEU A 348 10.35 -9.20 2.50
CA LEU A 348 11.23 -10.25 3.00
C LEU A 348 10.38 -11.34 3.68
N PRO A 349 9.98 -12.42 2.96
CA PRO A 349 9.08 -13.44 3.49
C PRO A 349 9.68 -14.21 4.66
N GLU A 350 11.01 -14.26 4.74
CA GLU A 350 11.77 -14.98 5.76
C GLU A 350 11.78 -14.25 7.13
N GLN A 351 11.36 -12.99 7.18
CA GLN A 351 11.40 -12.17 8.39
C GLN A 351 10.10 -11.36 8.59
N PRO A 352 8.95 -12.02 8.70
CA PRO A 352 7.67 -11.33 8.81
C PRO A 352 7.55 -10.46 10.07
N ASP A 353 8.27 -10.81 11.14
CA ASP A 353 8.27 -10.11 12.44
C ASP A 353 9.57 -9.38 12.72
N MET A 354 10.24 -8.92 11.67
CA MET A 354 11.52 -8.23 11.80
C MET A 354 11.41 -7.00 12.69
N VAL A 355 12.18 -7.01 13.78
CA VAL A 355 12.43 -5.87 14.65
C VAL A 355 13.90 -5.56 14.61
N TRP A 356 14.26 -4.39 14.11
CA TRP A 356 15.64 -3.91 14.16
C TRP A 356 15.85 -3.15 15.44
N LYS A 357 16.96 -3.47 16.12
CA LYS A 357 17.41 -2.77 17.32
C LYS A 357 18.72 -2.04 17.01
N PHE A 358 18.79 -0.77 17.36
CA PHE A 358 19.96 0.06 17.18
C PHE A 358 20.13 0.98 18.40
N THR A 359 21.28 1.64 18.50
CA THR A 359 21.62 2.45 19.66
C THR A 359 21.96 3.87 19.26
N GLY A 360 21.89 4.78 20.22
CA GLY A 360 22.35 6.14 20.04
C GLY A 360 22.98 6.69 21.32
N ASN A 361 23.93 7.58 21.16
CA ASN A 361 24.54 8.29 22.27
C ASN A 361 24.18 9.77 22.19
N PHE A 362 24.02 10.39 23.36
CA PHE A 362 23.80 11.82 23.41
C PHE A 362 25.08 12.54 22.98
N LYS A 363 24.88 13.55 22.15
CA LYS A 363 25.96 14.42 21.73
C LYS A 363 26.50 15.19 22.94
N SER A 364 27.80 15.16 23.15
CA SER A 364 28.53 15.90 24.21
C SER A 364 28.44 17.40 24.00
#